data_3ee4a241fa446fde78c61ae943961a92
#
_entry.id   3ee4a241fa446fde78c61ae943961a92
#
_cell.length_a   1.000
_cell.length_b   1.000
_cell.length_c   1.000
_cell.angle_alpha   90.00
_cell.angle_beta   90.00
_cell.angle_gamma   90.00
#
_symmetry.space_group_name_H-M   'P 1'
#
loop_
_entity.id
_entity.type
_entity.pdbx_description
1 polymer ?
#
loop_
_entity_poly.entity_id
_entity_poly.type
_entity_poly.pdbx_seq_one_letter_code
_entity_poly.pdbx_strand_id
1 'polypeptide(L)'
;MKFVAAEFSDNEAMASLTLAKEMLAHGKTDRALKIFIHTLALYPHHPDVLNEYGEFLEHKRSDVVSAEHLYSQALVLSPSHFRALNNYRRIAPVVSEMDRMHFLRIDQKRDVLLRVPEGHPGLRRLVEENYFRHLYHSTALEGNTFTLAQTRSFVETRMVIAGKSIIEHNEILGMEAALLFLNSSLIKRIGAVKVEDILEIHRRVLGFVDPFGAGIFRTTQVLVLYCCITDFTHKNYF
;
A
#
# COMPACT_ATOMS: atom_id res chain seq x y z
N MET A 1 -17.78 25.01 22.01
CA MET A 1 -16.34 24.67 22.05
C MET A 1 -15.82 24.00 20.78
N LYS A 2 -16.56 23.13 20.06
CA LYS A 2 -16.09 22.49 18.82
C LYS A 2 -15.85 23.44 17.63
N PHE A 3 -16.63 24.51 17.49
CA PHE A 3 -16.48 25.46 16.37
C PHE A 3 -15.21 26.31 16.47
N VAL A 4 -14.84 26.77 17.66
CA VAL A 4 -13.65 27.61 17.87
C VAL A 4 -12.36 26.81 17.62
N ALA A 5 -12.33 25.53 17.97
CA ALA A 5 -11.16 24.67 17.72
C ALA A 5 -10.96 24.38 16.22
N ALA A 6 -12.04 24.30 15.43
CA ALA A 6 -11.95 24.08 13.98
C ALA A 6 -11.40 25.33 13.25
N GLU A 7 -11.82 26.55 13.64
CA GLU A 7 -11.32 27.80 13.05
C GLU A 7 -9.84 28.05 13.36
N PHE A 8 -9.38 27.72 14.58
CA PHE A 8 -7.96 27.81 14.91
C PHE A 8 -7.12 26.85 14.09
N SER A 9 -7.58 25.61 13.89
CA SER A 9 -6.94 24.59 13.07
C SER A 9 -6.80 25.02 11.60
N ASP A 10 -7.84 25.63 11.03
CA ASP A 10 -7.83 26.17 9.65
C ASP A 10 -6.79 27.29 9.48
N ASN A 11 -6.74 28.24 10.40
CA ASN A 11 -5.81 29.35 10.34
C ASN A 11 -4.34 28.89 10.44
N GLU A 12 -4.04 27.91 11.26
CA GLU A 12 -2.69 27.33 11.38
C GLU A 12 -2.28 26.56 10.13
N ALA A 13 -3.20 25.78 9.54
CA ALA A 13 -2.97 25.09 8.28
C ALA A 13 -2.65 26.08 7.16
N MET A 14 -3.44 27.16 7.03
CA MET A 14 -3.24 28.19 6.01
C MET A 14 -1.95 28.98 6.22
N ALA A 15 -1.57 29.28 7.49
CA ALA A 15 -0.28 29.91 7.79
C ALA A 15 0.91 29.02 7.38
N SER A 16 0.82 27.72 7.65
CA SER A 16 1.84 26.75 7.25
C SER A 16 1.95 26.63 5.73
N LEU A 17 0.84 26.61 5.01
CA LEU A 17 0.82 26.63 3.53
C LEU A 17 1.45 27.91 2.97
N THR A 18 1.17 29.06 3.57
CA THR A 18 1.76 30.34 3.18
C THR A 18 3.27 30.29 3.35
N LEU A 19 3.77 29.80 4.47
CA LEU A 19 5.20 29.64 4.71
C LEU A 19 5.85 28.66 3.69
N ALA A 20 5.18 27.56 3.36
CA ALA A 20 5.66 26.64 2.33
C ALA A 20 5.82 27.33 0.97
N LYS A 21 4.83 28.13 0.56
CA LYS A 21 4.86 28.93 -0.68
C LYS A 21 5.98 29.97 -0.68
N GLU A 22 6.20 30.66 0.44
CA GLU A 22 7.33 31.59 0.59
C GLU A 22 8.67 30.88 0.43
N MET A 23 8.81 29.68 1.02
CA MET A 23 10.04 28.88 0.83
C MET A 23 10.24 28.52 -0.65
N LEU A 24 9.17 28.18 -1.37
CA LEU A 24 9.23 27.90 -2.80
C LEU A 24 9.64 29.16 -3.61
N ALA A 25 9.08 30.30 -3.30
CA ALA A 25 9.41 31.57 -3.94
C ALA A 25 10.91 31.92 -3.77
N HIS A 26 11.52 31.55 -2.65
CA HIS A 26 12.94 31.70 -2.37
C HIS A 26 13.82 30.56 -2.90
N GLY A 27 13.26 29.62 -3.67
CA GLY A 27 14.00 28.48 -4.23
C GLY A 27 14.36 27.39 -3.21
N LYS A 28 13.84 27.46 -1.99
CA LYS A 28 14.14 26.49 -0.90
C LYS A 28 13.21 25.28 -0.94
N THR A 29 13.27 24.53 -2.05
CA THR A 29 12.33 23.42 -2.34
C THR A 29 12.31 22.33 -1.28
N ASP A 30 13.47 21.94 -0.73
CA ASP A 30 13.51 20.87 0.30
C ASP A 30 12.94 21.33 1.65
N ARG A 31 13.06 22.63 1.97
CA ARG A 31 12.40 23.18 3.17
C ARG A 31 10.90 23.24 2.97
N ALA A 32 10.42 23.67 1.80
CA ALA A 32 9.01 23.64 1.46
C ALA A 32 8.42 22.24 1.55
N LEU A 33 9.12 21.22 1.03
CA LEU A 33 8.70 19.82 1.15
C LEU A 33 8.50 19.41 2.61
N LYS A 34 9.46 19.71 3.49
CA LYS A 34 9.34 19.38 4.92
C LYS A 34 8.14 20.04 5.57
N ILE A 35 7.85 21.31 5.19
CA ILE A 35 6.68 22.03 5.69
C ILE A 35 5.39 21.37 5.18
N PHE A 36 5.29 21.02 3.88
CA PHE A 36 4.13 20.31 3.34
C PHE A 36 3.87 18.98 4.03
N ILE A 37 4.91 18.16 4.21
CA ILE A 37 4.79 16.86 4.91
C ILE A 37 4.32 17.07 6.35
N HIS A 38 4.90 18.03 7.06
CA HIS A 38 4.51 18.34 8.43
C HIS A 38 3.06 18.84 8.51
N THR A 39 2.69 19.75 7.62
CA THR A 39 1.32 20.28 7.57
C THR A 39 0.30 19.19 7.25
N LEU A 40 0.61 18.29 6.31
CA LEU A 40 -0.23 17.15 5.99
C LEU A 40 -0.37 16.19 7.18
N ALA A 41 0.70 15.97 7.94
CA ALA A 41 0.64 15.13 9.14
C ALA A 41 -0.24 15.72 10.25
N LEU A 42 -0.26 17.04 10.39
CA LEU A 42 -1.13 17.74 11.36
C LEU A 42 -2.58 17.86 10.87
N TYR A 43 -2.77 18.08 9.57
CA TYR A 43 -4.08 18.36 8.96
C TYR A 43 -4.37 17.41 7.78
N PRO A 44 -4.45 16.08 8.00
CA PRO A 44 -4.55 15.09 6.93
C PRO A 44 -5.86 15.14 6.15
N HIS A 45 -6.89 15.80 6.70
CA HIS A 45 -8.21 15.91 6.09
C HIS A 45 -8.57 17.34 5.68
N HIS A 46 -7.57 18.22 5.51
CA HIS A 46 -7.80 19.57 5.07
C HIS A 46 -7.67 19.67 3.54
N PRO A 47 -8.76 20.01 2.79
CA PRO A 47 -8.75 19.97 1.33
C PRO A 47 -7.68 20.87 0.68
N ASP A 48 -7.46 22.09 1.23
CA ASP A 48 -6.45 23.00 0.71
C ASP A 48 -5.02 22.46 0.93
N VAL A 49 -4.75 21.81 2.07
CA VAL A 49 -3.44 21.20 2.34
C VAL A 49 -3.15 20.11 1.32
N LEU A 50 -4.11 19.24 1.07
CA LEU A 50 -4.01 18.18 0.09
C LEU A 50 -3.79 18.75 -1.33
N ASN A 51 -4.58 19.75 -1.72
CA ASN A 51 -4.43 20.37 -3.04
C ASN A 51 -3.09 21.07 -3.21
N GLU A 52 -2.64 21.88 -2.26
CA GLU A 52 -1.37 22.62 -2.34
C GLU A 52 -0.15 21.68 -2.36
N TYR A 53 -0.19 20.63 -1.57
CA TYR A 53 0.87 19.62 -1.61
C TYR A 53 0.85 18.83 -2.93
N GLY A 54 -0.33 18.53 -3.47
CA GLY A 54 -0.48 17.96 -4.81
C GLY A 54 0.14 18.85 -5.89
N GLU A 55 -0.13 20.15 -5.89
CA GLU A 55 0.48 21.12 -6.81
C GLU A 55 2.01 21.16 -6.68
N PHE A 56 2.53 21.07 -5.46
CA PHE A 56 3.96 20.99 -5.22
C PHE A 56 4.58 19.72 -5.83
N LEU A 57 3.97 18.56 -5.60
CA LEU A 57 4.45 17.28 -6.15
C LEU A 57 4.43 17.29 -7.67
N GLU A 58 3.35 17.77 -8.27
CA GLU A 58 3.20 17.85 -9.71
C GLU A 58 4.26 18.76 -10.35
N HIS A 59 4.39 20.01 -9.86
CA HIS A 59 5.20 21.02 -10.54
C HIS A 59 6.67 21.03 -10.14
N LYS A 60 7.02 20.58 -8.95
CA LYS A 60 8.40 20.61 -8.43
C LYS A 60 9.08 19.24 -8.37
N ARG A 61 8.30 18.18 -8.31
CA ARG A 61 8.82 16.79 -8.24
C ARG A 61 8.45 15.96 -9.46
N SER A 62 7.60 16.45 -10.34
CA SER A 62 7.04 15.71 -11.49
C SER A 62 6.37 14.41 -11.10
N ASP A 63 5.87 14.34 -9.86
CA ASP A 63 5.16 13.18 -9.32
C ASP A 63 3.66 13.38 -9.52
N VAL A 64 3.23 13.13 -10.75
CA VAL A 64 1.83 13.29 -11.16
C VAL A 64 0.89 12.26 -10.53
N VAL A 65 1.40 11.07 -10.20
CA VAL A 65 0.60 9.98 -9.60
C VAL A 65 0.23 10.34 -8.17
N SER A 66 1.22 10.73 -7.35
CA SER A 66 0.94 11.18 -5.97
C SER A 66 0.11 12.46 -5.96
N ALA A 67 0.31 13.37 -6.91
CA ALA A 67 -0.49 14.59 -7.04
C ALA A 67 -1.96 14.28 -7.33
N GLU A 68 -2.25 13.37 -8.28
CA GLU A 68 -3.61 12.93 -8.62
C GLU A 68 -4.31 12.36 -7.40
N HIS A 69 -3.63 11.49 -6.64
CA HIS A 69 -4.17 10.90 -5.43
C HIS A 69 -4.55 11.96 -4.39
N LEU A 70 -3.71 12.98 -4.16
CA LEU A 70 -3.98 14.07 -3.23
C LEU A 70 -5.16 14.94 -3.68
N TYR A 71 -5.27 15.24 -4.99
CA TYR A 71 -6.42 15.97 -5.52
C TYR A 71 -7.72 15.16 -5.39
N SER A 72 -7.65 13.86 -5.65
CA SER A 72 -8.79 12.95 -5.44
C SER A 72 -9.23 12.93 -3.98
N GLN A 73 -8.30 12.83 -3.03
CA GLN A 73 -8.61 12.92 -1.59
C GLN A 73 -9.23 14.26 -1.21
N ALA A 74 -8.70 15.36 -1.74
CA ALA A 74 -9.27 16.69 -1.49
C ALA A 74 -10.73 16.77 -1.97
N LEU A 75 -11.05 16.17 -3.13
CA LEU A 75 -12.41 16.13 -3.68
C LEU A 75 -13.35 15.20 -2.91
N VAL A 76 -12.84 14.12 -2.32
CA VAL A 76 -13.65 13.27 -1.42
C VAL A 76 -14.09 14.07 -0.18
N LEU A 77 -13.21 14.90 0.35
CA LEU A 77 -13.50 15.74 1.53
C LEU A 77 -14.34 16.98 1.19
N SER A 78 -14.06 17.58 0.04
CA SER A 78 -14.78 18.78 -0.46
C SER A 78 -15.04 18.67 -1.97
N PRO A 79 -16.17 18.08 -2.39
CA PRO A 79 -16.49 17.88 -3.80
C PRO A 79 -16.59 19.18 -4.62
N SER A 80 -16.84 20.30 -3.96
CA SER A 80 -16.91 21.63 -4.57
C SER A 80 -15.58 22.39 -4.62
N HIS A 81 -14.49 21.78 -4.19
CA HIS A 81 -13.17 22.40 -4.18
C HIS A 81 -12.65 22.65 -5.61
N PHE A 82 -12.88 23.85 -6.13
CA PHE A 82 -12.69 24.20 -7.53
C PHE A 82 -11.25 23.97 -8.04
N ARG A 83 -10.23 24.35 -7.24
CA ARG A 83 -8.83 24.15 -7.63
C ARG A 83 -8.46 22.67 -7.75
N ALA A 84 -8.81 21.87 -6.76
CA ALA A 84 -8.56 20.42 -6.78
C ALA A 84 -9.27 19.74 -7.95
N LEU A 85 -10.50 20.18 -8.27
CA LEU A 85 -11.26 19.65 -9.40
C LEU A 85 -10.57 19.95 -10.74
N ASN A 86 -10.10 21.16 -10.92
CA ASN A 86 -9.39 21.55 -12.14
C ASN A 86 -8.05 20.80 -12.27
N ASN A 87 -7.29 20.70 -11.19
CA ASN A 87 -6.04 19.99 -11.15
C ASN A 87 -6.24 18.49 -11.45
N TYR A 88 -7.21 17.86 -10.78
CA TYR A 88 -7.58 16.47 -11.01
C TYR A 88 -7.97 16.22 -12.47
N ARG A 89 -8.91 17.02 -13.03
CA ARG A 89 -9.35 16.86 -14.42
C ARG A 89 -8.21 16.99 -15.43
N ARG A 90 -7.22 17.78 -15.13
CA ARG A 90 -6.07 17.99 -16.01
C ARG A 90 -5.12 16.79 -15.99
N ILE A 91 -4.85 16.20 -14.82
CA ILE A 91 -3.82 15.15 -14.72
C ILE A 91 -4.37 13.72 -14.72
N ALA A 92 -5.62 13.48 -14.35
CA ALA A 92 -6.22 12.15 -14.32
C ALA A 92 -6.11 11.39 -15.67
N PRO A 93 -6.30 12.03 -16.84
CA PRO A 93 -6.06 11.34 -18.12
C PRO A 93 -4.60 10.91 -18.30
N VAL A 94 -3.64 11.69 -17.81
CA VAL A 94 -2.20 11.36 -17.91
C VAL A 94 -1.88 10.15 -17.04
N VAL A 95 -2.36 10.13 -15.79
CA VAL A 95 -2.18 8.99 -14.87
C VAL A 95 -2.86 7.75 -15.43
N SER A 96 -4.09 7.87 -15.93
CA SER A 96 -4.81 6.75 -16.56
C SER A 96 -4.04 6.16 -17.75
N GLU A 97 -3.39 6.99 -18.56
CA GLU A 97 -2.56 6.50 -19.67
C GLU A 97 -1.27 5.82 -19.17
N MET A 98 -0.64 6.34 -18.12
CA MET A 98 0.50 5.68 -17.47
C MET A 98 0.10 4.29 -16.95
N ASP A 99 -1.03 4.17 -16.27
CA ASP A 99 -1.56 2.91 -15.77
C ASP A 99 -1.87 1.95 -16.91
N ARG A 100 -2.50 2.44 -17.99
CA ARG A 100 -2.77 1.64 -19.18
C ARG A 100 -1.48 1.06 -19.77
N MET A 101 -0.43 1.85 -19.84
CA MET A 101 0.89 1.40 -20.34
C MET A 101 1.52 0.36 -19.40
N HIS A 102 1.39 0.53 -18.09
CA HIS A 102 1.86 -0.46 -17.11
C HIS A 102 1.09 -1.78 -17.25
N PHE A 103 -0.25 -1.74 -17.36
CA PHE A 103 -1.06 -2.94 -17.57
C PHE A 103 -0.72 -3.64 -18.89
N LEU A 104 -0.52 -2.91 -19.98
CA LEU A 104 -0.09 -3.50 -21.25
C LEU A 104 1.25 -4.26 -21.11
N ARG A 105 2.20 -3.70 -20.36
CA ARG A 105 3.50 -4.40 -20.11
C ARG A 105 3.32 -5.67 -19.28
N ILE A 106 2.41 -5.65 -18.30
CA ILE A 106 2.06 -6.83 -17.50
C ILE A 106 1.42 -7.88 -18.40
N ASP A 107 0.43 -7.48 -19.21
CA ASP A 107 -0.27 -8.37 -20.14
C ASP A 107 0.69 -9.01 -21.15
N GLN A 108 1.60 -8.25 -21.73
CA GLN A 108 2.63 -8.78 -22.63
C GLN A 108 3.49 -9.85 -21.95
N LYS A 109 3.92 -9.62 -20.70
CA LYS A 109 4.70 -10.61 -19.94
C LYS A 109 3.88 -11.86 -19.62
N ARG A 110 2.61 -11.68 -19.24
CA ARG A 110 1.67 -12.78 -19.01
C ARG A 110 1.50 -13.61 -20.28
N ASP A 111 1.29 -12.97 -21.43
CA ASP A 111 1.05 -13.65 -22.70
C ASP A 111 2.29 -14.45 -23.15
N VAL A 112 3.49 -13.96 -22.87
CA VAL A 112 4.74 -14.73 -23.09
C VAL A 112 4.77 -15.97 -22.19
N LEU A 113 4.40 -15.84 -20.91
CA LEU A 113 4.35 -16.95 -19.98
C LEU A 113 3.31 -18.00 -20.36
N LEU A 114 2.13 -17.57 -20.84
CA LEU A 114 1.05 -18.44 -21.26
C LEU A 114 1.38 -19.29 -22.51
N ARG A 115 2.41 -18.90 -23.28
CA ARG A 115 2.91 -19.72 -24.41
C ARG A 115 3.72 -20.93 -23.94
N VAL A 116 4.18 -20.93 -22.69
CA VAL A 116 4.89 -22.07 -22.12
C VAL A 116 3.87 -23.16 -21.77
N PRO A 117 4.03 -24.39 -22.27
CA PRO A 117 3.09 -25.47 -21.95
C PRO A 117 2.97 -25.69 -20.44
N GLU A 118 1.75 -25.92 -19.94
CA GLU A 118 1.50 -26.13 -18.50
C GLU A 118 2.30 -27.30 -17.92
N GLY A 119 2.56 -28.32 -18.73
CA GLY A 119 3.39 -29.47 -18.33
C GLY A 119 4.90 -29.22 -18.34
N HIS A 120 5.37 -28.02 -18.71
CA HIS A 120 6.81 -27.76 -18.80
C HIS A 120 7.47 -27.85 -17.41
N PRO A 121 8.52 -28.70 -17.23
CA PRO A 121 9.13 -28.93 -15.91
C PRO A 121 9.65 -27.65 -15.26
N GLY A 122 10.24 -26.74 -16.04
CA GLY A 122 10.75 -25.47 -15.56
C GLY A 122 9.64 -24.54 -15.05
N LEU A 123 8.46 -24.54 -15.69
CA LEU A 123 7.31 -23.76 -15.23
C LEU A 123 6.78 -24.29 -13.89
N ARG A 124 6.63 -25.62 -13.78
CA ARG A 124 6.20 -26.25 -12.52
C ARG A 124 7.13 -25.91 -11.36
N ARG A 125 8.44 -26.06 -11.60
CA ARG A 125 9.45 -25.69 -10.59
C ARG A 125 9.40 -24.22 -10.21
N LEU A 126 9.25 -23.32 -11.20
CA LEU A 126 9.14 -21.87 -10.94
C LEU A 126 7.91 -21.53 -10.10
N VAL A 127 6.76 -22.12 -10.40
CA VAL A 127 5.51 -21.91 -9.66
C VAL A 127 5.66 -22.39 -8.21
N GLU A 128 6.25 -23.58 -8.02
CA GLU A 128 6.52 -24.15 -6.69
C GLU A 128 7.49 -23.28 -5.87
N GLU A 129 8.62 -22.89 -6.47
CA GLU A 129 9.59 -22.02 -5.78
C GLU A 129 9.00 -20.66 -5.44
N ASN A 130 8.22 -20.06 -6.34
CA ASN A 130 7.54 -18.78 -6.07
C ASN A 130 6.50 -18.91 -4.97
N TYR A 131 5.76 -20.03 -4.91
CA TYR A 131 4.81 -20.29 -3.83
C TYR A 131 5.48 -20.21 -2.45
N PHE A 132 6.58 -20.95 -2.26
CA PHE A 132 7.31 -20.92 -0.98
C PHE A 132 7.96 -19.56 -0.69
N ARG A 133 8.45 -18.86 -1.73
CA ARG A 133 8.99 -17.50 -1.56
C ARG A 133 7.92 -16.52 -1.13
N HIS A 134 6.74 -16.54 -1.74
CA HIS A 134 5.62 -15.68 -1.33
C HIS A 134 5.22 -15.95 0.10
N LEU A 135 5.06 -17.22 0.47
CA LEU A 135 4.71 -17.60 1.83
C LEU A 135 5.74 -17.09 2.85
N TYR A 136 7.02 -17.37 2.59
CA TYR A 136 8.12 -16.93 3.45
C TYR A 136 8.20 -15.40 3.57
N HIS A 137 8.23 -14.68 2.44
CA HIS A 137 8.40 -13.23 2.50
C HIS A 137 7.19 -12.52 3.11
N SER A 138 5.98 -12.98 2.86
CA SER A 138 4.78 -12.41 3.46
C SER A 138 4.77 -12.56 4.98
N THR A 139 5.09 -13.73 5.50
CA THR A 139 5.15 -13.94 6.95
C THR A 139 6.36 -13.24 7.60
N ALA A 140 7.51 -13.19 6.92
CA ALA A 140 8.70 -12.49 7.41
C ALA A 140 8.50 -10.97 7.53
N LEU A 141 7.71 -10.34 6.64
CA LEU A 141 7.34 -8.92 6.74
C LEU A 141 6.55 -8.62 8.02
N GLU A 142 5.77 -9.58 8.51
CA GLU A 142 5.02 -9.47 9.77
C GLU A 142 5.84 -9.88 11.00
N GLY A 143 7.13 -10.20 10.82
CA GLY A 143 8.05 -10.49 11.92
C GLY A 143 8.25 -11.99 12.20
N ASN A 144 7.71 -12.89 11.39
CA ASN A 144 7.97 -14.33 11.50
C ASN A 144 9.47 -14.64 11.25
N THR A 145 10.07 -15.43 12.10
CA THR A 145 11.52 -15.69 12.08
C THR A 145 11.91 -17.01 11.39
N PHE A 146 10.99 -17.72 10.76
CA PHE A 146 11.30 -18.89 9.95
C PHE A 146 12.26 -18.53 8.82
N THR A 147 13.13 -19.42 8.43
CA THR A 147 13.87 -19.31 7.18
C THR A 147 13.05 -19.89 6.03
N LEU A 148 13.40 -19.57 4.79
CA LEU A 148 12.74 -20.14 3.61
C LEU A 148 12.76 -21.69 3.62
N ALA A 149 13.88 -22.28 4.02
CA ALA A 149 14.02 -23.74 4.10
C ALA A 149 13.12 -24.33 5.20
N GLN A 150 13.03 -23.66 6.36
CA GLN A 150 12.15 -24.07 7.44
C GLN A 150 10.66 -23.92 7.07
N THR A 151 10.29 -22.83 6.40
CA THR A 151 8.93 -22.61 5.88
C THR A 151 8.54 -23.74 4.92
N ARG A 152 9.41 -24.07 3.96
CA ARG A 152 9.21 -25.15 3.01
C ARG A 152 9.04 -26.50 3.73
N SER A 153 9.99 -26.84 4.60
CA SER A 153 9.96 -28.09 5.37
C SER A 153 8.69 -28.23 6.19
N PHE A 154 8.27 -27.17 6.88
CA PHE A 154 7.04 -27.19 7.69
C PHE A 154 5.78 -27.38 6.84
N VAL A 155 5.68 -26.70 5.70
CA VAL A 155 4.51 -26.81 4.82
C VAL A 155 4.44 -28.21 4.17
N GLU A 156 5.58 -28.76 3.74
CA GLU A 156 5.63 -30.08 3.10
C GLU A 156 5.42 -31.23 4.07
N THR A 157 6.00 -31.15 5.27
CA THR A 157 6.01 -32.28 6.22
C THR A 157 5.00 -32.15 7.37
N ARG A 158 4.51 -30.94 7.64
CA ARG A 158 3.69 -30.61 8.82
C ARG A 158 4.39 -30.86 10.16
N MET A 159 5.70 -31.02 10.14
CA MET A 159 6.49 -31.25 11.35
C MET A 159 6.88 -29.91 11.98
N VAL A 160 6.72 -29.82 13.29
CA VAL A 160 7.08 -28.63 14.07
C VAL A 160 8.59 -28.36 13.94
N ILE A 161 8.93 -27.12 13.68
CA ILE A 161 10.31 -26.66 13.62
C ILE A 161 10.81 -26.27 15.02
N ALA A 162 11.85 -26.94 15.48
CA ALA A 162 12.42 -26.71 16.80
C ALA A 162 12.90 -25.25 16.95
N GLY A 163 12.63 -24.65 18.11
CA GLY A 163 13.02 -23.27 18.42
C GLY A 163 12.10 -22.20 17.83
N LYS A 164 10.98 -22.58 17.24
CA LYS A 164 9.95 -21.65 16.74
C LYS A 164 8.66 -21.75 17.55
N SER A 165 7.98 -20.61 17.73
CA SER A 165 6.73 -20.56 18.51
C SER A 165 5.56 -21.18 17.75
N ILE A 166 4.51 -21.56 18.49
CA ILE A 166 3.26 -22.03 17.89
C ILE A 166 2.59 -20.92 17.08
N ILE A 167 2.73 -19.67 17.50
CA ILE A 167 2.18 -18.51 16.79
C ILE A 167 2.83 -18.41 15.39
N GLU A 168 4.14 -18.51 15.32
CA GLU A 168 4.86 -18.46 14.03
C GLU A 168 4.45 -19.60 13.08
N HIS A 169 4.21 -20.81 13.61
CA HIS A 169 3.67 -21.92 12.82
C HIS A 169 2.26 -21.61 12.31
N ASN A 170 1.41 -21.05 13.16
CA ASN A 170 0.04 -20.68 12.82
C ASN A 170 -0.03 -19.56 11.79
N GLU A 171 0.87 -18.58 11.83
CA GLU A 171 1.00 -17.53 10.80
C GLU A 171 1.29 -18.13 9.42
N ILE A 172 2.18 -19.12 9.35
CA ILE A 172 2.48 -19.81 8.09
C ILE A 172 1.26 -20.58 7.60
N LEU A 173 0.56 -21.31 8.46
CA LEU A 173 -0.66 -22.04 8.09
C LEU A 173 -1.77 -21.11 7.61
N GLY A 174 -1.95 -19.98 8.26
CA GLY A 174 -2.93 -18.96 7.87
C GLY A 174 -2.62 -18.36 6.50
N MET A 175 -1.38 -17.98 6.30
CA MET A 175 -0.92 -17.44 5.00
C MET A 175 -1.03 -18.50 3.88
N GLU A 176 -0.67 -19.75 4.16
CA GLU A 176 -0.86 -20.88 3.23
C GLU A 176 -2.31 -21.02 2.82
N ALA A 177 -3.23 -21.05 3.80
CA ALA A 177 -4.66 -21.17 3.55
C ALA A 177 -5.21 -20.00 2.69
N ALA A 178 -4.69 -18.79 2.90
CA ALA A 178 -5.05 -17.63 2.10
C ALA A 178 -4.52 -17.73 0.66
N LEU A 179 -3.27 -18.14 0.46
CA LEU A 179 -2.68 -18.34 -0.88
C LEU A 179 -3.38 -19.46 -1.67
N LEU A 180 -3.75 -20.54 -1.01
CA LEU A 180 -4.53 -21.63 -1.64
C LEU A 180 -5.91 -21.13 -2.07
N PHE A 181 -6.59 -20.33 -1.25
CA PHE A 181 -7.88 -19.72 -1.61
C PHE A 181 -7.74 -18.76 -2.81
N LEU A 182 -6.73 -17.91 -2.82
CA LEU A 182 -6.43 -17.01 -3.94
C LEU A 182 -6.28 -17.81 -5.24
N ASN A 183 -5.43 -18.84 -5.24
CA ASN A 183 -5.12 -19.63 -6.43
C ASN A 183 -6.29 -20.51 -6.90
N SER A 184 -7.06 -21.09 -5.98
CA SER A 184 -8.14 -22.03 -6.34
C SER A 184 -9.44 -21.34 -6.71
N SER A 185 -9.76 -20.21 -6.06
CA SER A 185 -11.09 -19.60 -6.11
C SER A 185 -11.10 -18.21 -6.70
N LEU A 186 -10.13 -17.34 -6.34
CA LEU A 186 -10.20 -15.93 -6.71
C LEU A 186 -9.62 -15.67 -8.11
N ILE A 187 -8.43 -16.20 -8.41
CA ILE A 187 -7.75 -15.98 -9.70
C ILE A 187 -8.56 -16.60 -10.87
N LYS A 188 -9.24 -17.70 -10.60
CA LYS A 188 -10.06 -18.40 -11.62
C LYS A 188 -11.43 -17.76 -11.85
N ARG A 189 -11.84 -16.85 -10.98
CA ARG A 189 -13.14 -16.19 -11.08
C ARG A 189 -13.06 -14.98 -12.01
N ILE A 190 -13.95 -14.92 -12.98
CA ILE A 190 -14.12 -13.74 -13.85
C ILE A 190 -14.90 -12.69 -13.06
N GLY A 191 -14.37 -11.48 -12.94
CA GLY A 191 -15.04 -10.36 -12.30
C GLY A 191 -14.16 -9.62 -11.30
N ALA A 192 -14.72 -8.54 -10.73
CA ALA A 192 -14.03 -7.72 -9.74
C ALA A 192 -13.90 -8.43 -8.40
N VAL A 193 -12.80 -8.15 -7.69
CA VAL A 193 -12.62 -8.53 -6.28
C VAL A 193 -13.64 -7.77 -5.43
N LYS A 194 -14.35 -8.48 -4.57
CA LYS A 194 -15.36 -7.93 -3.67
C LYS A 194 -14.80 -7.75 -2.26
N VAL A 195 -15.49 -6.94 -1.46
CA VAL A 195 -15.15 -6.76 -0.04
C VAL A 195 -15.16 -8.09 0.72
N GLU A 196 -16.12 -8.95 0.42
CA GLU A 196 -16.24 -10.29 1.03
C GLU A 196 -15.01 -11.15 0.75
N ASP A 197 -14.39 -11.01 -0.43
CA ASP A 197 -13.16 -11.73 -0.77
C ASP A 197 -11.97 -11.26 0.08
N ILE A 198 -11.89 -9.95 0.31
CA ILE A 198 -10.85 -9.36 1.17
C ILE A 198 -11.02 -9.87 2.60
N LEU A 199 -12.25 -9.86 3.12
CA LEU A 199 -12.55 -10.37 4.45
C LEU A 199 -12.30 -11.88 4.58
N GLU A 200 -12.53 -12.64 3.51
CA GLU A 200 -12.24 -14.08 3.50
C GLU A 200 -10.74 -14.36 3.48
N ILE A 201 -9.94 -13.57 2.74
CA ILE A 201 -8.48 -13.64 2.80
C ILE A 201 -8.00 -13.31 4.23
N HIS A 202 -8.49 -12.21 4.78
CA HIS A 202 -8.15 -11.78 6.14
C HIS A 202 -8.50 -12.84 7.20
N ARG A 203 -9.67 -13.49 7.05
CA ARG A 203 -10.09 -14.60 7.93
C ARG A 203 -9.13 -15.78 7.88
N ARG A 204 -8.61 -16.12 6.69
CA ARG A 204 -7.67 -17.22 6.53
C ARG A 204 -6.31 -16.89 7.11
N VAL A 205 -5.79 -15.68 6.82
CA VAL A 205 -4.48 -15.23 7.32
C VAL A 205 -4.44 -15.24 8.84
N LEU A 206 -5.46 -14.68 9.51
CA LEU A 206 -5.50 -14.52 10.96
C LEU A 206 -6.20 -15.65 11.72
N GLY A 207 -6.93 -16.53 11.03
CA GLY A 207 -7.83 -17.48 11.68
C GLY A 207 -7.19 -18.41 12.72
N PHE A 208 -5.90 -18.70 12.59
CA PHE A 208 -5.15 -19.51 13.55
C PHE A 208 -4.40 -18.68 14.60
N VAL A 209 -4.30 -17.36 14.42
CA VAL A 209 -3.55 -16.45 15.31
C VAL A 209 -4.49 -15.59 16.13
N ASP A 210 -5.47 -14.96 15.48
CA ASP A 210 -6.52 -14.14 16.09
C ASP A 210 -7.88 -14.44 15.45
N PRO A 211 -8.54 -15.51 15.85
CA PRO A 211 -9.83 -15.91 15.28
C PRO A 211 -10.96 -14.91 15.56
N PHE A 212 -10.84 -14.05 16.57
CA PHE A 212 -11.84 -13.04 16.90
C PHE A 212 -11.73 -11.80 16.01
N GLY A 213 -10.52 -11.40 15.63
CA GLY A 213 -10.26 -10.31 14.71
C GLY A 213 -10.33 -10.70 13.24
N ALA A 214 -10.31 -12.00 12.93
CA ALA A 214 -10.22 -12.51 11.59
C ALA A 214 -11.51 -12.30 10.78
N GLY A 215 -11.40 -11.70 9.59
CA GLY A 215 -12.51 -11.53 8.65
C GLY A 215 -13.50 -10.41 8.99
N ILE A 216 -13.11 -9.47 9.85
CA ILE A 216 -13.89 -8.28 10.18
C ILE A 216 -13.07 -7.02 10.01
N PHE A 217 -13.74 -5.91 9.69
CA PHE A 217 -13.10 -4.59 9.69
C PHE A 217 -12.92 -4.08 11.12
N ARG A 218 -11.83 -3.37 11.36
CA ARG A 218 -11.61 -2.70 12.65
C ARG A 218 -12.60 -1.56 12.83
N THR A 219 -13.10 -1.43 14.04
CA THR A 219 -13.96 -0.32 14.48
C THR A 219 -13.19 0.72 15.29
N THR A 220 -11.93 0.41 15.66
CA THR A 220 -11.06 1.30 16.43
C THR A 220 -9.96 1.89 15.54
N GLN A 221 -9.58 3.13 15.83
CA GLN A 221 -8.50 3.81 15.15
C GLN A 221 -7.15 3.12 15.46
N VAL A 222 -6.36 2.87 14.43
CA VAL A 222 -5.00 2.32 14.58
C VAL A 222 -4.01 3.47 14.55
N LEU A 223 -3.22 3.61 15.61
CA LEU A 223 -2.05 4.45 15.62
C LEU A 223 -0.87 3.65 15.06
N VAL A 224 -0.40 4.02 13.88
CA VAL A 224 0.87 3.53 13.37
C VAL A 224 1.95 4.42 13.98
N LEU A 225 2.62 3.92 15.01
CA LEU A 225 3.84 4.54 15.49
C LEU A 225 4.91 4.31 14.42
N TYR A 226 5.22 5.34 13.65
CA TYR A 226 6.45 5.38 12.86
C TYR A 226 7.62 5.40 13.82
N CYS A 227 8.04 4.25 14.30
CA CYS A 227 9.34 4.10 14.93
C CYS A 227 10.36 4.36 13.83
N CYS A 228 11.02 5.51 13.91
CA CYS A 228 12.09 6.02 13.07
C CYS A 228 12.70 5.02 12.09
N ILE A 229 12.18 4.92 10.89
CA ILE A 229 12.92 4.40 9.74
C ILE A 229 13.74 5.58 9.20
N THR A 230 14.69 6.07 10.00
CA THR A 230 15.66 7.07 9.56
C THR A 230 16.92 6.45 8.98
N ASP A 231 17.05 5.12 8.94
CA ASP A 231 18.27 4.45 8.50
C ASP A 231 18.21 3.69 7.17
N PHE A 232 17.10 3.81 6.38
CA PHE A 232 17.00 3.08 5.11
C PHE A 232 17.29 3.90 3.83
N THR A 233 17.83 5.12 3.95
CA THR A 233 18.12 5.97 2.77
C THR A 233 19.56 5.90 2.26
N HIS A 234 20.41 5.02 2.77
CA HIS A 234 21.76 4.86 2.22
C HIS A 234 22.24 3.41 2.28
N LYS A 235 21.74 2.56 1.40
CA LYS A 235 22.54 1.47 0.83
C LYS A 235 22.07 1.18 -0.58
N ASN A 236 22.92 1.56 -1.52
CA ASN A 236 22.90 1.23 -2.94
C ASN A 236 22.66 -0.27 -3.13
N TYR A 237 21.64 -0.60 -3.92
CA TYR A 237 21.59 -1.89 -4.60
C TYR A 237 21.79 -1.63 -6.09
N PHE A 238 22.98 -2.04 -6.55
CA PHE A 238 23.29 -2.32 -7.95
C PHE A 238 22.44 -3.48 -8.47
#